data_41fd2cd97da2a26defd3a2aebacf9e5d
#
_entry.id   41fd2cd97da2a26defd3a2aebacf9e5d
#
_cell.length_a   1.000
_cell.length_b   1.000
_cell.length_c   1.000
_cell.angle_alpha   90.00
_cell.angle_beta   90.00
_cell.angle_gamma   90.00
#
_symmetry.space_group_name_H-M   'P 1'
#
loop_
_entity.id
_entity.type
_entity.pdbx_description
1 polymer ?
#
loop_
_entity_poly.entity_id
_entity_poly.type
_entity_poly.pdbx_seq_one_letter_code
_entity_poly.pdbx_strand_id
1 'polypeptide(L)'
;MNKKATELLKSLDIDARATDKLEECSLAKQQMIAIARAVDMKCQVLILDEPTSSLDDEEVEKLFVLMRRLQKEGVGIIFVTHFLEQVYAVCDRITVLRNGTLVGEYPVKELPRVELVAKMMGKNFDDLADIKGDHAELKEFIPVIEAEGLGHKGTIKPFDMLSLIHI
;
A
#
# COMPACT_ATOMS: atom_id res chain seq x y z
N MET A 1 34.22 6.81 -1.83
CA MET A 1 32.77 6.84 -1.52
C MET A 1 31.96 6.10 -2.57
N ASN A 2 32.05 6.40 -3.83
CA ASN A 2 31.21 5.80 -4.89
C ASN A 2 31.30 4.27 -5.03
N LYS A 3 32.51 3.66 -4.77
CA LYS A 3 32.66 2.20 -4.87
C LYS A 3 31.80 1.46 -3.85
N LYS A 4 31.82 1.87 -2.58
CA LYS A 4 31.00 1.28 -1.51
C LYS A 4 29.50 1.45 -1.79
N ALA A 5 29.10 2.65 -2.23
CA ALA A 5 27.69 2.91 -2.60
C ALA A 5 27.24 2.02 -3.79
N THR A 6 28.08 1.87 -4.81
CA THR A 6 27.78 0.98 -5.95
C THR A 6 27.65 -0.49 -5.53
N GLU A 7 28.52 -0.96 -4.64
CA GLU A 7 28.47 -2.32 -4.11
C GLU A 7 27.17 -2.55 -3.29
N LEU A 8 26.79 -1.57 -2.47
CA LEU A 8 25.57 -1.62 -1.66
C LEU A 8 24.33 -1.66 -2.54
N LEU A 9 24.20 -0.72 -3.49
CA LEU A 9 23.05 -0.66 -4.42
C LEU A 9 22.90 -1.98 -5.19
N LYS A 10 23.99 -2.53 -5.71
CA LYS A 10 24.00 -3.83 -6.37
C LYS A 10 23.60 -4.97 -5.44
N SER A 11 24.09 -4.96 -4.18
CA SER A 11 23.76 -6.00 -3.21
C SER A 11 22.27 -6.04 -2.85
N LEU A 12 21.58 -4.90 -2.94
CA LEU A 12 20.15 -4.75 -2.65
C LEU A 12 19.28 -4.76 -3.91
N ASP A 13 19.88 -5.02 -5.08
CA ASP A 13 19.20 -5.03 -6.40
C ASP A 13 18.49 -3.71 -6.72
N ILE A 14 19.11 -2.59 -6.35
CA ILE A 14 18.58 -1.25 -6.61
C ILE A 14 19.18 -0.73 -7.90
N ASP A 15 18.31 -0.47 -8.90
CA ASP A 15 18.69 0.09 -10.20
C ASP A 15 18.94 1.60 -10.10
N ALA A 16 20.07 1.97 -9.49
CA ALA A 16 20.56 3.34 -9.39
C ALA A 16 22.08 3.35 -9.45
N ARG A 17 22.63 4.44 -9.99
CA ARG A 17 24.10 4.65 -9.99
C ARG A 17 24.48 5.55 -8.82
N ALA A 18 25.61 5.25 -8.20
CA ALA A 18 26.14 6.02 -7.07
C ALA A 18 26.50 7.50 -7.44
N THR A 19 26.44 7.84 -8.73
CA THR A 19 26.69 9.19 -9.27
C THR A 19 25.42 9.93 -9.62
N ASP A 20 24.25 9.26 -9.59
CA ASP A 20 22.98 9.89 -9.93
C ASP A 20 22.61 10.88 -8.83
N LYS A 21 22.03 12.00 -9.23
CA LYS A 21 21.48 12.94 -8.27
C LYS A 21 20.15 12.43 -7.75
N LEU A 22 19.99 12.42 -6.44
CA LEU A 22 18.80 11.87 -5.80
C LEU A 22 17.53 12.60 -6.24
N GLU A 23 17.59 13.90 -6.44
CA GLU A 23 16.48 14.75 -6.91
C GLU A 23 15.99 14.41 -8.33
N GLU A 24 16.85 13.76 -9.15
CA GLU A 24 16.53 13.35 -10.52
C GLU A 24 16.00 11.90 -10.56
N CYS A 25 16.03 11.16 -9.44
CA CYS A 25 15.52 9.80 -9.33
C CYS A 25 14.00 9.80 -9.12
N SER A 26 13.33 8.71 -9.58
CA SER A 26 11.92 8.47 -9.23
C SER A 26 11.74 8.33 -7.71
N LEU A 27 10.54 8.59 -7.21
CA LEU A 27 10.24 8.45 -5.78
C LEU A 27 10.54 7.04 -5.26
N ALA A 28 10.25 6.01 -6.05
CA ALA A 28 10.61 4.64 -5.75
C ALA A 28 12.11 4.46 -5.54
N LYS A 29 12.93 4.96 -6.48
CA LYS A 29 14.38 4.90 -6.35
C LYS A 29 14.89 5.66 -5.13
N GLN A 30 14.32 6.83 -4.85
CA GLN A 30 14.65 7.61 -3.65
C GLN A 30 14.35 6.81 -2.38
N GLN A 31 13.21 6.14 -2.29
CA GLN A 31 12.83 5.29 -1.16
C GLN A 31 13.80 4.11 -0.99
N MET A 32 14.09 3.39 -2.08
CA MET A 32 15.00 2.26 -2.06
C MET A 32 16.42 2.69 -1.62
N ILE A 33 16.89 3.86 -2.07
CA ILE A 33 18.18 4.43 -1.67
C ILE A 33 18.17 4.82 -0.17
N ALA A 34 17.06 5.35 0.34
CA ALA A 34 16.92 5.66 1.77
C ALA A 34 17.00 4.39 2.63
N ILE A 35 16.36 3.30 2.21
CA ILE A 35 16.44 1.99 2.85
C ILE A 35 17.87 1.46 2.78
N ALA A 36 18.53 1.53 1.62
CA ALA A 36 19.91 1.11 1.46
C ALA A 36 20.86 1.83 2.44
N ARG A 37 20.63 3.13 2.64
CA ARG A 37 21.37 3.92 3.62
C ARG A 37 21.16 3.42 5.05
N ALA A 38 19.92 3.11 5.44
CA ALA A 38 19.63 2.56 6.76
C ALA A 38 20.32 1.19 6.98
N VAL A 39 20.32 0.35 5.95
CA VAL A 39 21.02 -0.96 5.95
C VAL A 39 22.52 -0.78 6.10
N ASP A 40 23.15 0.15 5.37
CA ASP A 40 24.59 0.44 5.51
C ASP A 40 24.96 0.89 6.94
N MET A 41 24.04 1.57 7.62
CA MET A 41 24.17 1.97 9.01
C MET A 41 23.97 0.80 10.01
N LYS A 42 23.69 -0.41 9.52
CA LYS A 42 23.42 -1.62 10.33
C LYS A 42 22.27 -1.41 11.32
N CYS A 43 21.17 -0.80 10.85
CA CYS A 43 19.99 -0.62 11.67
C CYS A 43 19.44 -1.99 12.12
N GLN A 44 19.03 -2.09 13.37
CA GLN A 44 18.35 -3.28 13.90
C GLN A 44 16.82 -3.17 13.71
N VAL A 45 16.31 -1.94 13.60
CA VAL A 45 14.89 -1.65 13.36
C VAL A 45 14.78 -0.63 12.23
N LEU A 46 13.93 -0.93 11.26
CA LEU A 46 13.60 -0.06 10.13
C LEU A 46 12.13 0.34 10.23
N ILE A 47 11.85 1.63 10.25
CA ILE A 47 10.49 2.16 10.25
C ILE A 47 10.20 2.72 8.87
N LEU A 48 9.14 2.22 8.24
CA LEU A 48 8.65 2.63 6.93
C LEU A 48 7.25 3.20 7.10
N ASP A 49 7.13 4.50 6.89
CA ASP A 49 5.86 5.22 6.99
C ASP A 49 5.32 5.52 5.59
N GLU A 50 4.17 4.92 5.26
CA GLU A 50 3.49 4.99 3.95
C GLU A 50 4.43 4.79 2.74
N PRO A 51 5.33 3.79 2.75
CA PRO A 51 6.40 3.71 1.75
C PRO A 51 5.91 3.36 0.34
N THR A 52 4.65 2.96 0.19
CA THR A 52 4.08 2.50 -1.07
C THR A 52 3.11 3.49 -1.71
N SER A 53 2.84 4.63 -1.06
CA SER A 53 1.81 5.59 -1.49
C SER A 53 2.04 6.19 -2.89
N SER A 54 3.28 6.17 -3.38
CA SER A 54 3.69 6.75 -4.67
C SER A 54 4.36 5.73 -5.59
N LEU A 55 4.23 4.44 -5.28
CA LEU A 55 4.83 3.35 -6.03
C LEU A 55 3.78 2.67 -6.93
N ASP A 56 4.22 2.18 -8.08
CA ASP A 56 3.43 1.26 -8.87
C ASP A 56 3.52 -0.19 -8.32
N ASP A 57 2.71 -1.09 -8.85
CA ASP A 57 2.63 -2.47 -8.35
C ASP A 57 3.98 -3.22 -8.48
N GLU A 58 4.75 -2.96 -9.53
CA GLU A 58 6.08 -3.58 -9.72
C GLU A 58 7.09 -3.06 -8.71
N GLU A 59 7.05 -1.76 -8.41
CA GLU A 59 7.90 -1.12 -7.41
C GLU A 59 7.54 -1.58 -5.99
N VAL A 60 6.25 -1.77 -5.69
CA VAL A 60 5.77 -2.34 -4.42
C VAL A 60 6.31 -3.76 -4.22
N GLU A 61 6.25 -4.60 -5.24
CA GLU A 61 6.79 -5.97 -5.13
C GLU A 61 8.31 -5.97 -4.90
N LYS A 62 9.06 -5.09 -5.56
CA LYS A 62 10.51 -4.93 -5.30
C LYS A 62 10.79 -4.52 -3.86
N LEU A 63 10.00 -3.59 -3.31
CA LEU A 63 10.09 -3.19 -1.92
C LEU A 63 9.81 -4.37 -0.98
N PHE A 64 8.77 -5.16 -1.24
CA PHE A 64 8.43 -6.32 -0.40
C PHE A 64 9.49 -7.42 -0.44
N VAL A 65 10.09 -7.67 -1.60
CA VAL A 65 11.24 -8.58 -1.73
C VAL A 65 12.40 -8.11 -0.86
N LEU A 66 12.72 -6.81 -0.89
CA LEU A 66 13.76 -6.22 -0.06
C LEU A 66 13.43 -6.33 1.43
N MET A 67 12.19 -6.01 1.83
CA MET A 67 11.75 -6.13 3.23
C MET A 67 11.89 -7.56 3.75
N ARG A 68 11.42 -8.56 2.99
CA ARG A 68 11.54 -9.99 3.36
C ARG A 68 13.00 -10.43 3.48
N ARG A 69 13.88 -9.90 2.65
CA ARG A 69 15.31 -10.17 2.75
C ARG A 69 15.89 -9.60 4.03
N LEU A 70 15.62 -8.33 4.35
CA LEU A 70 16.10 -7.67 5.57
C LEU A 70 15.57 -8.36 6.83
N GLN A 71 14.31 -8.79 6.81
CA GLN A 71 13.74 -9.60 7.90
C GLN A 71 14.53 -10.90 8.13
N LYS A 72 14.90 -11.62 7.05
CA LYS A 72 15.73 -12.83 7.15
C LYS A 72 17.14 -12.54 7.66
N GLU A 73 17.66 -11.34 7.44
CA GLU A 73 18.93 -10.86 7.97
C GLU A 73 18.81 -10.38 9.44
N GLY A 74 17.61 -10.47 10.04
CA GLY A 74 17.35 -10.15 11.44
C GLY A 74 16.96 -8.70 11.73
N VAL A 75 16.64 -7.91 10.70
CA VAL A 75 16.15 -6.54 10.87
C VAL A 75 14.66 -6.57 11.23
N GLY A 76 14.29 -5.95 12.35
CA GLY A 76 12.89 -5.70 12.69
C GLY A 76 12.31 -4.60 11.80
N ILE A 77 11.13 -4.82 11.20
CA ILE A 77 10.52 -3.83 10.31
C ILE A 77 9.18 -3.40 10.89
N ILE A 78 8.99 -2.10 11.05
CA ILE A 78 7.71 -1.48 11.35
C ILE A 78 7.20 -0.84 10.05
N PHE A 79 6.09 -1.38 9.54
CA PHE A 79 5.48 -0.97 8.29
C PHE A 79 4.15 -0.29 8.58
N VAL A 80 4.09 1.03 8.39
CA VAL A 80 2.88 1.83 8.59
C VAL A 80 2.23 2.06 7.24
N THR A 81 0.97 1.66 7.09
CA THR A 81 0.21 1.82 5.85
C THR A 81 -1.30 1.76 6.10
N HIS A 82 -2.07 2.34 5.19
CA HIS A 82 -3.52 2.19 5.12
C HIS A 82 -3.97 1.16 4.06
N PHE A 83 -3.04 0.60 3.29
CA PHE A 83 -3.33 -0.44 2.29
C PHE A 83 -3.39 -1.82 2.95
N LEU A 84 -4.58 -2.25 3.36
CA LEU A 84 -4.77 -3.50 4.09
C LEU A 84 -4.24 -4.72 3.33
N GLU A 85 -4.37 -4.75 2.00
CA GLU A 85 -3.87 -5.86 1.18
C GLU A 85 -2.37 -6.06 1.35
N GLN A 86 -1.62 -4.96 1.42
CA GLN A 86 -0.17 -4.98 1.62
C GLN A 86 0.19 -5.52 3.01
N VAL A 87 -0.59 -5.17 4.04
CA VAL A 87 -0.40 -5.70 5.40
C VAL A 87 -0.50 -7.23 5.38
N TYR A 88 -1.55 -7.77 4.75
CA TYR A 88 -1.72 -9.24 4.66
C TYR A 88 -0.68 -9.91 3.76
N ALA A 89 -0.09 -9.19 2.82
CA ALA A 89 0.93 -9.72 1.91
C ALA A 89 2.32 -9.85 2.56
N VAL A 90 2.71 -8.89 3.43
CA VAL A 90 4.10 -8.77 3.87
C VAL A 90 4.32 -8.82 5.39
N CYS A 91 3.30 -8.54 6.21
CA CYS A 91 3.44 -8.47 7.66
C CYS A 91 3.17 -9.82 8.35
N ASP A 92 3.82 -10.01 9.51
CA ASP A 92 3.55 -11.17 10.40
C ASP A 92 2.54 -10.81 11.49
N ARG A 93 2.56 -9.54 11.95
CA ARG A 93 1.74 -9.03 13.04
C ARG A 93 1.13 -7.69 12.65
N ILE A 94 -0.04 -7.39 13.22
CA ILE A 94 -0.76 -6.13 13.04
C ILE A 94 -0.94 -5.49 14.41
N THR A 95 -0.54 -4.23 14.53
CA THR A 95 -0.85 -3.39 15.68
C THR A 95 -1.87 -2.34 15.23
N VAL A 96 -3.05 -2.36 15.82
CA VAL A 96 -4.13 -1.41 15.50
C VAL A 96 -4.08 -0.24 16.46
N LEU A 97 -3.91 0.96 15.92
CA LEU A 97 -4.01 2.22 16.64
C LEU A 97 -5.26 2.97 16.19
N ARG A 98 -5.96 3.60 17.10
CA ARG A 98 -7.12 4.45 16.81
C ARG A 98 -7.12 5.67 17.74
N ASN A 99 -7.12 6.86 17.14
CA ASN A 99 -7.08 8.12 17.87
C ASN A 99 -5.94 8.18 18.92
N GLY A 100 -4.75 7.69 18.55
CA GLY A 100 -3.59 7.65 19.42
C GLY A 100 -3.61 6.57 20.52
N THR A 101 -4.64 5.72 20.56
CA THR A 101 -4.78 4.66 21.56
C THR A 101 -4.56 3.29 20.91
N LEU A 102 -3.87 2.41 21.62
CA LEU A 102 -3.70 1.00 21.22
C LEU A 102 -5.04 0.27 21.34
N VAL A 103 -5.53 -0.26 20.22
CA VAL A 103 -6.72 -1.12 20.17
C VAL A 103 -6.35 -2.58 20.42
N GLY A 104 -5.22 -3.01 19.85
CA GLY A 104 -4.73 -4.35 20.07
C GLY A 104 -3.60 -4.73 19.09
N GLU A 105 -3.04 -5.92 19.33
CA GLU A 105 -1.96 -6.50 18.56
C GLU A 105 -2.32 -7.95 18.21
N TYR A 106 -2.18 -8.32 16.94
CA TYR A 106 -2.70 -9.58 16.42
C TYR A 106 -1.73 -10.20 15.43
N PRO A 107 -1.58 -11.54 15.39
CA PRO A 107 -0.97 -12.23 14.27
C PRO A 107 -1.83 -12.01 13.01
N VAL A 108 -1.20 -11.72 11.86
CA VAL A 108 -1.93 -11.50 10.59
C VAL A 108 -2.83 -12.69 10.23
N LYS A 109 -2.36 -13.91 10.49
CA LYS A 109 -3.10 -15.16 10.16
C LYS A 109 -4.37 -15.34 10.97
N GLU A 110 -4.46 -14.69 12.14
CA GLU A 110 -5.57 -14.87 13.09
C GLU A 110 -6.59 -13.73 13.01
N LEU A 111 -6.29 -12.64 12.28
CA LEU A 111 -7.16 -11.46 12.18
C LEU A 111 -7.74 -11.36 10.76
N PRO A 112 -8.99 -11.76 10.52
CA PRO A 112 -9.66 -11.56 9.25
C PRO A 112 -9.79 -10.07 8.89
N ARG A 113 -9.77 -9.73 7.58
CA ARG A 113 -9.86 -8.33 7.10
C ARG A 113 -11.07 -7.58 7.65
N VAL A 114 -12.23 -8.23 7.69
CA VAL A 114 -13.48 -7.60 8.17
C VAL A 114 -13.37 -7.25 9.65
N GLU A 115 -12.74 -8.11 10.44
CA GLU A 115 -12.51 -7.87 11.86
C GLU A 115 -11.48 -6.74 12.08
N LEU A 116 -10.40 -6.70 11.25
CA LEU A 116 -9.45 -5.59 11.28
C LEU A 116 -10.14 -4.26 11.02
N VAL A 117 -10.99 -4.18 10.00
CA VAL A 117 -11.77 -2.98 9.67
C VAL A 117 -12.69 -2.59 10.83
N ALA A 118 -13.39 -3.57 11.44
CA ALA A 118 -14.25 -3.32 12.61
C ALA A 118 -13.46 -2.69 13.75
N LYS A 119 -12.28 -3.24 14.07
CA LYS A 119 -11.40 -2.72 15.13
C LYS A 119 -10.90 -1.29 14.81
N MET A 120 -10.55 -1.02 13.56
CA MET A 120 -10.14 0.32 13.11
C MET A 120 -11.28 1.33 13.23
N MET A 121 -12.51 0.94 12.87
CA MET A 121 -13.70 1.79 12.95
C MET A 121 -14.26 1.93 14.38
N GLY A 122 -13.89 1.05 15.28
CA GLY A 122 -14.44 1.00 16.64
C GLY A 122 -15.86 0.46 16.72
N LYS A 123 -16.27 -0.33 15.74
CA LYS A 123 -17.55 -1.04 15.72
C LYS A 123 -17.35 -2.48 16.14
N ASN A 124 -18.39 -3.09 16.73
CA ASN A 124 -18.40 -4.52 16.94
C ASN A 124 -18.60 -5.25 15.61
N PHE A 125 -18.06 -6.47 15.51
CA PHE A 125 -18.17 -7.29 14.30
C PHE A 125 -19.63 -7.57 13.92
N ASP A 126 -20.49 -7.72 14.92
CA ASP A 126 -21.94 -7.97 14.74
C ASP A 126 -22.63 -6.79 14.04
N ASP A 127 -22.24 -5.55 14.33
CA ASP A 127 -22.76 -4.35 13.67
C ASP A 127 -22.40 -4.27 12.18
N LEU A 128 -21.32 -4.96 11.75
CA LEU A 128 -20.90 -5.04 10.34
C LEU A 128 -21.54 -6.20 9.61
N ALA A 129 -21.96 -7.25 10.31
CA ALA A 129 -22.70 -8.37 9.73
C ALA A 129 -24.10 -7.92 9.26
N ASP A 130 -24.73 -7.00 9.99
CA ASP A 130 -26.01 -6.42 9.62
C ASP A 130 -25.95 -5.54 8.36
N ILE A 131 -24.79 -4.96 8.05
CA ILE A 131 -24.59 -4.19 6.80
C ILE A 131 -24.60 -5.10 5.55
N LYS A 132 -24.36 -6.41 5.69
CA LYS A 132 -24.47 -7.39 4.61
C LYS A 132 -25.92 -7.79 4.27
N GLY A 133 -26.89 -7.40 5.10
CA GLY A 133 -28.28 -7.84 5.01
C GLY A 133 -29.17 -7.03 4.07
N ASP A 134 -28.82 -5.82 3.74
CA ASP A 134 -29.65 -4.97 2.86
C ASP A 134 -29.09 -4.93 1.43
N HIS A 135 -29.07 -6.09 0.76
CA HIS A 135 -29.26 -6.07 -0.68
C HIS A 135 -30.73 -5.68 -0.91
N ALA A 136 -31.02 -4.39 -0.84
CA ALA A 136 -32.28 -3.89 -1.36
C ALA A 136 -32.44 -4.46 -2.78
N GLU A 137 -33.50 -5.21 -3.00
CA GLU A 137 -33.89 -5.63 -4.34
C GLU A 137 -33.74 -4.43 -5.26
N LEU A 138 -32.95 -4.61 -6.32
CA LEU A 138 -32.63 -3.60 -7.31
C LEU A 138 -33.97 -3.10 -7.93
N LYS A 139 -34.61 -2.16 -7.24
CA LYS A 139 -35.76 -1.41 -7.80
C LYS A 139 -35.15 -0.43 -8.81
N GLU A 140 -35.63 -0.52 -10.04
CA GLU A 140 -35.35 0.31 -11.20
C GLU A 140 -34.21 1.32 -11.05
N PHE A 141 -33.08 1.03 -11.70
CA PHE A 141 -31.95 1.96 -11.77
C PHE A 141 -32.35 3.20 -12.56
N ILE A 142 -32.52 4.31 -11.89
CA ILE A 142 -32.69 5.60 -12.58
C ILE A 142 -31.27 6.13 -12.80
N PRO A 143 -30.78 6.23 -14.05
CA PRO A 143 -29.47 6.78 -14.33
C PRO A 143 -29.43 8.26 -13.92
N VAL A 144 -28.37 8.65 -13.24
CA VAL A 144 -28.13 10.05 -12.86
C VAL A 144 -27.50 10.83 -14.01
N ILE A 145 -26.66 10.15 -14.78
CA ILE A 145 -26.07 10.68 -15.99
C ILE A 145 -26.17 9.61 -17.06
N GLU A 146 -26.80 9.97 -18.18
CA GLU A 146 -26.81 9.19 -19.41
C GLU A 146 -26.18 10.07 -20.50
N ALA A 147 -25.16 9.57 -21.14
CA ALA A 147 -24.50 10.24 -22.24
C ALA A 147 -24.36 9.29 -23.42
N GLU A 148 -24.93 9.70 -24.57
CA GLU A 148 -24.82 9.00 -25.84
C GLU A 148 -23.86 9.72 -26.78
N GLY A 149 -22.95 8.97 -27.38
CA GLY A 149 -21.99 9.52 -28.35
C GLY A 149 -21.07 10.60 -27.79
N LEU A 150 -20.77 10.56 -26.49
CA LEU A 150 -19.87 11.54 -25.86
C LEU A 150 -18.46 11.42 -26.46
N GLY A 151 -17.98 12.49 -27.08
CA GLY A 151 -16.69 12.48 -27.73
C GLY A 151 -16.23 13.87 -28.16
N HIS A 152 -15.02 13.98 -28.60
CA HIS A 152 -14.47 15.22 -29.16
C HIS A 152 -13.75 14.90 -30.47
N LYS A 153 -14.11 15.62 -31.54
CA LYS A 153 -13.58 15.40 -32.89
C LYS A 153 -12.05 15.50 -32.91
N GLY A 154 -11.41 14.38 -33.24
CA GLY A 154 -9.96 14.28 -33.41
C GLY A 154 -9.18 13.85 -32.14
N THR A 155 -9.81 13.77 -30.96
CA THR A 155 -9.14 13.38 -29.70
C THR A 155 -9.80 12.23 -28.97
N ILE A 156 -11.13 12.20 -28.88
CA ILE A 156 -11.88 11.17 -28.16
C ILE A 156 -12.90 10.55 -29.12
N LYS A 157 -12.80 9.23 -29.33
CA LYS A 157 -13.83 8.50 -30.08
C LYS A 157 -15.16 8.57 -29.33
N PRO A 158 -16.29 8.69 -30.06
CA PRO A 158 -17.60 8.66 -29.40
C PRO A 158 -17.78 7.39 -28.59
N PHE A 159 -18.28 7.53 -27.35
CA PHE A 159 -18.63 6.44 -26.46
C PHE A 159 -19.93 6.78 -25.71
N ASP A 160 -20.63 5.75 -25.27
CA ASP A 160 -21.83 5.87 -24.47
C ASP A 160 -21.47 5.60 -23.00
N MET A 161 -22.06 6.34 -22.08
CA MET A 161 -21.82 6.21 -20.66
C MET A 161 -23.13 6.29 -19.89
N LEU A 162 -23.32 5.34 -18.97
CA LEU A 162 -24.41 5.34 -18.01
C LEU A 162 -23.81 5.40 -16.61
N SER A 163 -24.09 6.46 -15.85
CA SER A 163 -23.68 6.57 -14.44
C SER A 163 -24.86 6.22 -13.54
N LEU A 164 -24.67 5.19 -12.72
CA LEU A 164 -25.62 4.76 -11.70
C LEU A 164 -25.07 5.18 -10.33
N ILE A 165 -25.85 5.97 -9.57
CA ILE A 165 -25.52 6.19 -8.15
C ILE A 165 -26.17 5.07 -7.36
N HIS A 166 -25.35 4.33 -6.63
CA HIS A 166 -25.82 3.45 -5.56
C HIS A 166 -25.93 4.33 -4.30
N ILE A 167 -27.15 4.59 -3.86
CA ILE A 167 -27.40 5.18 -2.55
C ILE A 167 -27.54 4.05 -1.54
#